data_063e8e3ea9a89f0cd6d410713b6d5b8a
#
_entry.id   063e8e3ea9a89f0cd6d410713b6d5b8a
#
_cell.length_a   1.000
_cell.length_b   1.000
_cell.length_c   1.000
_cell.angle_alpha   90.00
_cell.angle_beta   90.00
_cell.angle_gamma   90.00
#
_symmetry.space_group_name_H-M   'P 1'
#
loop_
_entity.id
_entity.type
_entity.pdbx_description
1 polymer ?
#
loop_
_entity_poly.entity_id
_entity_poly.type
_entity_poly.pdbx_seq_one_letter_code
_entity_poly.pdbx_strand_id
1 'polypeptide(L)'
;MPLALPITQRPLAGTYALFVVAVLGFASGLPLALTGQALQAWLSTEGVDIATIGFLSLVGLPYTFKFLWAPLMDRFELWPALGRRRGWLVLTQLALAGGLWLLAATPPRGALQVFALLAVGIAFLSASQDVVIDAYRTDLLAPAQRGLGASLNVLGYRLAMILSGGVALIWTDAVQGSGWSWPQVYRLMAAIMAGAAVLSAVALPRLLPPPPLPGDGLASTPLPSARNDLLGFLAVVAAVVVGYLTTLHAFTPVAQALLGPWLRGSTLSAALQSRWVDLLALLMGLAFTLPLAAWAARRARFETLLRGLGSYFSQPGAAVFLLFIVLYKLGDAFAGALLTPFLLKAMAFSSAEVGLVNKVIGLWLTLGGALLGGLLMLRLGLWRALMLFGLLQAASNIGFWWLAAQGKGSLPGLMIPAFDWGVVSLTQATPVDGGLLMVIAVENLSGGMGTAAFLAFLMSLTQQRFTATQFAMLSAFASVGRVWVGPLAGVLAESIGWPRFFIVSTVLALPALGLLWAMRSTVQRLDATPGAPLDD
;
A
#
# COMPACT_ATOMS: atom_id res chain seq x y z
N MET A 1 -34.96 29.56 -32.95
CA MET A 1 -35.24 28.49 -31.97
C MET A 1 -33.92 28.10 -31.35
N PRO A 2 -33.63 28.41 -30.07
CA PRO A 2 -32.40 28.00 -29.45
C PRO A 2 -32.52 26.50 -29.09
N LEU A 3 -31.63 25.69 -29.64
CA LEU A 3 -31.48 24.29 -29.31
C LEU A 3 -31.19 24.17 -27.80
N ALA A 4 -32.15 23.63 -27.07
CA ALA A 4 -31.98 23.29 -25.66
C ALA A 4 -30.80 22.27 -25.53
N LEU A 5 -29.70 22.72 -24.97
CA LEU A 5 -28.59 21.84 -24.61
C LEU A 5 -29.10 20.72 -23.68
N PRO A 6 -28.72 19.47 -23.90
CA PRO A 6 -29.17 18.36 -23.05
C PRO A 6 -28.75 18.60 -21.60
N ILE A 7 -29.65 18.30 -20.68
CA ILE A 7 -29.61 18.54 -19.22
C ILE A 7 -28.33 17.98 -18.52
N THR A 8 -27.50 17.25 -19.25
CA THR A 8 -26.30 16.52 -18.75
C THR A 8 -25.00 17.33 -18.76
N GLN A 9 -25.00 18.61 -19.17
CA GLN A 9 -23.80 19.47 -19.25
C GLN A 9 -23.81 20.68 -18.30
N ARG A 10 -24.61 20.66 -17.23
CA ARG A 10 -24.38 21.66 -16.18
C ARG A 10 -23.05 21.34 -15.51
N PRO A 11 -22.04 22.25 -15.59
CA PRO A 11 -20.84 22.07 -14.81
C PRO A 11 -21.28 21.94 -13.34
N LEU A 12 -21.03 20.79 -12.73
CA LEU A 12 -21.20 20.63 -11.29
C LEU A 12 -20.50 21.81 -10.64
N ALA A 13 -21.14 22.47 -9.68
CA ALA A 13 -20.48 23.51 -8.92
C ALA A 13 -19.13 22.92 -8.46
N GLY A 14 -18.01 23.59 -8.81
CA GLY A 14 -16.67 23.02 -8.63
C GLY A 14 -16.42 22.51 -7.21
N THR A 15 -17.07 23.12 -6.22
CA THR A 15 -17.09 22.72 -4.81
C THR A 15 -17.69 21.32 -4.59
N TYR A 16 -18.77 20.96 -5.31
CA TYR A 16 -19.39 19.64 -5.16
C TYR A 16 -18.49 18.52 -5.72
N ALA A 17 -17.86 18.75 -6.86
CA ALA A 17 -16.90 17.79 -7.42
C ALA A 17 -15.71 17.54 -6.48
N LEU A 18 -15.19 18.59 -5.85
CA LEU A 18 -14.11 18.52 -4.88
C LEU A 18 -14.54 17.78 -3.61
N PHE A 19 -15.75 18.02 -3.09
CA PHE A 19 -16.30 17.29 -1.96
C PHE A 19 -16.45 15.79 -2.27
N VAL A 20 -17.00 15.45 -3.43
CA VAL A 20 -17.12 14.05 -3.90
C VAL A 20 -15.75 13.36 -3.91
N VAL A 21 -14.72 14.02 -4.41
CA VAL A 21 -13.36 13.47 -4.46
C VAL A 21 -12.78 13.24 -3.08
N ALA A 22 -13.03 14.14 -2.11
CA ALA A 22 -12.60 13.95 -0.72
C ALA A 22 -13.29 12.73 -0.07
N VAL A 23 -14.60 12.57 -0.27
CA VAL A 23 -15.38 11.42 0.25
C VAL A 23 -14.93 10.11 -0.39
N LEU A 24 -14.66 10.11 -1.70
CA LEU A 24 -14.13 8.92 -2.38
C LEU A 24 -12.71 8.59 -1.89
N GLY A 25 -11.88 9.61 -1.62
CA GLY A 25 -10.59 9.41 -0.97
C GLY A 25 -10.71 8.73 0.39
N PHE A 26 -11.69 9.15 1.20
CA PHE A 26 -11.98 8.49 2.48
C PHE A 26 -12.42 7.04 2.30
N ALA A 27 -13.34 6.75 1.37
CA ALA A 27 -13.76 5.38 1.08
C ALA A 27 -12.61 4.50 0.58
N SER A 28 -11.65 5.06 -0.18
CA SER A 28 -10.45 4.37 -0.67
C SER A 28 -9.47 4.02 0.46
N GLY A 29 -9.21 4.96 1.37
CA GLY A 29 -8.22 4.76 2.46
C GLY A 29 -8.68 3.82 3.57
N LEU A 30 -9.98 3.65 3.77
CA LEU A 30 -10.54 2.90 4.89
C LEU A 30 -10.15 1.41 4.90
N PRO A 31 -10.23 0.64 3.81
CA PRO A 31 -9.88 -0.79 3.83
C PRO A 31 -8.37 -1.05 3.92
N LEU A 32 -7.52 -0.10 3.51
CA LEU A 32 -6.08 -0.33 3.48
C LEU A 32 -5.49 -0.60 4.87
N ALA A 33 -5.86 0.20 5.87
CA ALA A 33 -5.39 -0.04 7.24
C ALA A 33 -5.99 -1.33 7.82
N LEU A 34 -7.23 -1.66 7.46
CA LEU A 34 -7.93 -2.88 7.91
C LEU A 34 -7.32 -4.16 7.36
N THR A 35 -6.74 -4.14 6.15
CA THR A 35 -6.01 -5.28 5.57
C THR A 35 -4.52 -5.28 5.87
N GLY A 36 -4.03 -4.22 6.52
CA GLY A 36 -2.63 -4.03 6.90
C GLY A 36 -2.44 -3.99 8.42
N GLN A 37 -2.22 -2.80 8.95
CA GLN A 37 -1.79 -2.60 10.33
C GLN A 37 -2.85 -2.95 11.38
N ALA A 38 -4.13 -2.68 11.12
CA ALA A 38 -5.21 -3.08 12.01
C ALA A 38 -5.37 -4.62 12.04
N LEU A 39 -5.20 -5.28 10.88
CA LEU A 39 -5.14 -6.74 10.80
C LEU A 39 -4.00 -7.31 11.65
N GLN A 40 -2.79 -6.73 11.52
CA GLN A 40 -1.63 -7.13 12.30
C GLN A 40 -1.87 -6.93 13.80
N ALA A 41 -2.52 -5.83 14.19
CA ALA A 41 -2.87 -5.57 15.58
C ALA A 41 -3.85 -6.62 16.12
N TRP A 42 -4.92 -6.92 15.37
CA TRP A 42 -5.87 -7.97 15.74
C TRP A 42 -5.19 -9.32 15.91
N LEU A 43 -4.39 -9.76 14.93
CA LEU A 43 -3.64 -11.02 15.01
C LEU A 43 -2.64 -11.03 16.18
N SER A 44 -2.04 -9.89 16.48
CA SER A 44 -1.13 -9.75 17.62
C SER A 44 -1.85 -9.91 18.95
N THR A 45 -3.03 -9.32 19.12
CA THR A 45 -3.85 -9.46 20.34
C THR A 45 -4.43 -10.88 20.47
N GLU A 46 -4.65 -11.58 19.37
CA GLU A 46 -5.05 -12.99 19.34
C GLU A 46 -3.87 -13.98 19.59
N GLY A 47 -2.65 -13.50 19.75
CA GLY A 47 -1.51 -14.34 20.04
C GLY A 47 -0.90 -15.07 18.84
N VAL A 48 -1.25 -14.73 17.61
CA VAL A 48 -0.65 -15.30 16.40
C VAL A 48 0.85 -14.99 16.36
N ASP A 49 1.67 -15.94 15.95
CA ASP A 49 3.13 -15.78 15.89
C ASP A 49 3.55 -14.71 14.86
N ILE A 50 4.72 -14.09 15.11
CA ILE A 50 5.20 -12.95 14.33
C ILE A 50 5.54 -13.35 12.89
N ALA A 51 6.09 -14.55 12.68
CA ALA A 51 6.39 -15.05 11.36
C ALA A 51 5.12 -15.21 10.53
N THR A 52 4.04 -15.77 11.11
CA THR A 52 2.74 -15.86 10.45
C THR A 52 2.18 -14.47 10.11
N ILE A 53 2.28 -13.50 11.03
CA ILE A 53 1.89 -12.10 10.75
C ILE A 53 2.71 -11.52 9.60
N GLY A 54 4.01 -11.86 9.52
CA GLY A 54 4.88 -11.50 8.40
C GLY A 54 4.39 -12.07 7.07
N PHE A 55 4.03 -13.36 7.02
CA PHE A 55 3.43 -13.97 5.82
C PHE A 55 2.09 -13.32 5.42
N LEU A 56 1.28 -12.91 6.39
CA LEU A 56 0.01 -12.23 6.12
C LEU A 56 0.17 -10.82 5.53
N SER A 57 1.39 -10.25 5.50
CA SER A 57 1.65 -9.03 4.73
C SER A 57 1.40 -9.21 3.22
N LEU A 58 1.50 -10.46 2.71
CA LEU A 58 1.16 -10.82 1.33
C LEU A 58 -0.31 -10.56 0.97
N VAL A 59 -1.18 -10.35 1.95
CA VAL A 59 -2.55 -9.83 1.74
C VAL A 59 -2.53 -8.53 0.93
N GLY A 60 -1.46 -7.73 1.00
CA GLY A 60 -1.28 -6.52 0.21
C GLY A 60 -0.94 -6.73 -1.28
N LEU A 61 -0.70 -7.96 -1.75
CA LEU A 61 -0.34 -8.24 -3.15
C LEU A 61 -1.30 -7.63 -4.19
N PRO A 62 -2.63 -7.68 -4.02
CA PRO A 62 -3.54 -7.08 -4.97
C PRO A 62 -3.25 -5.60 -5.27
N TYR A 63 -2.84 -4.80 -4.27
CA TYR A 63 -2.50 -3.39 -4.50
C TYR A 63 -1.30 -3.20 -5.42
N THR A 64 -0.35 -4.14 -5.42
CA THR A 64 0.81 -4.13 -6.31
C THR A 64 0.45 -4.50 -7.75
N PHE A 65 -0.51 -5.41 -7.92
CA PHE A 65 -0.88 -5.95 -9.22
C PHE A 65 -2.19 -5.40 -9.80
N LYS A 66 -2.78 -4.36 -9.19
CA LYS A 66 -4.06 -3.79 -9.64
C LYS A 66 -4.10 -3.37 -11.11
N PHE A 67 -2.95 -3.06 -11.71
CA PHE A 67 -2.84 -2.74 -13.14
C PHE A 67 -3.21 -3.92 -14.07
N LEU A 68 -3.20 -5.18 -13.57
CA LEU A 68 -3.57 -6.34 -14.37
C LEU A 68 -5.06 -6.35 -14.76
N TRP A 69 -5.95 -5.90 -13.86
CA TRP A 69 -7.40 -5.91 -14.11
C TRP A 69 -8.00 -4.52 -14.32
N ALA A 70 -7.23 -3.46 -14.16
CA ALA A 70 -7.70 -2.09 -14.44
C ALA A 70 -8.31 -1.94 -15.86
N PRO A 71 -7.75 -2.52 -16.94
CA PRO A 71 -8.35 -2.47 -18.26
C PRO A 71 -9.75 -3.07 -18.35
N LEU A 72 -10.06 -4.09 -17.54
CA LEU A 72 -11.40 -4.70 -17.52
C LEU A 72 -12.43 -3.71 -16.96
N MET A 73 -12.07 -2.95 -15.92
CA MET A 73 -12.94 -1.93 -15.32
C MET A 73 -13.17 -0.72 -16.23
N ASP A 74 -12.24 -0.47 -17.15
CA ASP A 74 -12.38 0.56 -18.16
C ASP A 74 -13.31 0.15 -19.31
N ARG A 75 -13.43 -1.14 -19.58
CA ARG A 75 -14.15 -1.67 -20.75
C ARG A 75 -15.56 -2.17 -20.45
N PHE A 76 -15.75 -2.80 -19.27
CA PHE A 76 -17.02 -3.44 -18.95
C PHE A 76 -17.91 -2.51 -18.14
N GLU A 77 -19.15 -2.36 -18.58
CA GLU A 77 -20.22 -1.71 -17.84
C GLU A 77 -21.11 -2.78 -17.19
N LEU A 78 -20.97 -2.92 -15.87
CA LEU A 78 -21.68 -3.98 -15.12
C LEU A 78 -23.13 -3.63 -14.85
N TRP A 79 -23.43 -2.36 -14.70
CA TRP A 79 -24.76 -1.88 -14.29
C TRP A 79 -25.17 -0.65 -15.12
N PRO A 80 -25.86 -0.87 -16.26
CA PRO A 80 -26.21 0.23 -17.18
C PRO A 80 -27.02 1.36 -16.52
N ALA A 81 -27.87 1.01 -15.52
CA ALA A 81 -28.64 2.01 -14.78
C ALA A 81 -27.78 3.00 -13.98
N LEU A 82 -26.59 2.61 -13.53
CA LEU A 82 -25.66 3.45 -12.77
C LEU A 82 -24.57 4.07 -13.66
N GLY A 83 -24.35 3.52 -14.85
CA GLY A 83 -23.22 3.85 -15.71
C GLY A 83 -21.92 3.17 -15.29
N ARG A 84 -20.94 3.16 -16.19
CA ARG A 84 -19.70 2.35 -16.02
C ARG A 84 -18.98 2.59 -14.69
N ARG A 85 -18.59 3.82 -14.38
CA ARG A 85 -17.77 4.14 -13.18
C ARG A 85 -18.54 3.93 -11.88
N ARG A 86 -19.77 4.43 -11.79
CA ARG A 86 -20.60 4.29 -10.59
C ARG A 86 -20.97 2.83 -10.32
N GLY A 87 -21.30 2.07 -11.38
CA GLY A 87 -21.62 0.65 -11.25
C GLY A 87 -20.48 -0.14 -10.60
N TRP A 88 -19.25 0.07 -11.04
CA TRP A 88 -18.07 -0.55 -10.43
C TRP A 88 -17.83 -0.07 -8.99
N LEU A 89 -17.98 1.24 -8.71
CA LEU A 89 -17.83 1.78 -7.35
C LEU A 89 -18.81 1.14 -6.38
N VAL A 90 -20.10 1.13 -6.72
CA VAL A 90 -21.14 0.57 -5.86
C VAL A 90 -20.92 -0.92 -5.64
N LEU A 91 -20.58 -1.67 -6.69
CA LEU A 91 -20.31 -3.10 -6.57
C LEU A 91 -19.12 -3.40 -5.65
N THR A 92 -18.00 -2.71 -5.87
CA THR A 92 -16.79 -2.93 -5.06
C THR A 92 -17.01 -2.53 -3.60
N GLN A 93 -17.72 -1.42 -3.34
CA GLN A 93 -18.05 -0.96 -1.99
C GLN A 93 -19.02 -1.90 -1.25
N LEU A 94 -20.04 -2.42 -1.92
CA LEU A 94 -20.95 -3.43 -1.33
C LEU A 94 -20.20 -4.74 -1.06
N ALA A 95 -19.38 -5.19 -2.00
CA ALA A 95 -18.55 -6.38 -1.81
C ALA A 95 -17.53 -6.21 -0.67
N LEU A 96 -16.94 -5.01 -0.53
CA LEU A 96 -16.06 -4.66 0.60
C LEU A 96 -16.83 -4.69 1.93
N ALA A 97 -18.01 -4.09 1.98
CA ALA A 97 -18.84 -4.12 3.18
C ALA A 97 -19.18 -5.57 3.60
N GLY A 98 -19.59 -6.41 2.63
CA GLY A 98 -19.83 -7.83 2.87
C GLY A 98 -18.57 -8.58 3.30
N GLY A 99 -17.44 -8.35 2.65
CA GLY A 99 -16.15 -8.96 3.00
C GLY A 99 -15.68 -8.60 4.40
N LEU A 100 -15.77 -7.31 4.79
CA LEU A 100 -15.44 -6.85 6.14
C LEU A 100 -16.36 -7.45 7.21
N TRP A 101 -17.65 -7.57 6.89
CA TRP A 101 -18.61 -8.22 7.79
C TRP A 101 -18.30 -9.71 7.96
N LEU A 102 -17.98 -10.43 6.89
CA LEU A 102 -17.58 -11.84 6.94
C LEU A 102 -16.27 -12.03 7.71
N LEU A 103 -15.29 -11.14 7.50
CA LEU A 103 -14.04 -11.18 8.25
C LEU A 103 -14.29 -10.98 9.75
N ALA A 104 -15.19 -10.06 10.12
CA ALA A 104 -15.59 -9.83 11.50
C ALA A 104 -16.29 -11.04 12.14
N ALA A 105 -16.92 -11.91 11.33
CA ALA A 105 -17.56 -13.13 11.79
C ALA A 105 -16.62 -14.35 11.84
N THR A 106 -15.40 -14.22 11.28
CA THR A 106 -14.43 -15.32 11.19
C THR A 106 -13.31 -15.09 12.20
N PRO A 107 -13.23 -15.84 13.31
CA PRO A 107 -12.14 -15.67 14.28
C PRO A 107 -10.82 -16.13 13.67
N PRO A 108 -9.71 -15.39 13.89
CA PRO A 108 -8.38 -15.80 13.40
C PRO A 108 -7.92 -17.14 14.01
N ARG A 109 -8.25 -17.36 15.29
CA ARG A 109 -7.95 -18.61 15.97
C ARG A 109 -8.87 -19.72 15.47
N GLY A 110 -8.29 -20.78 14.91
CA GLY A 110 -9.00 -21.96 14.41
C GLY A 110 -9.42 -21.91 12.93
N ALA A 111 -9.42 -20.73 12.29
CA ALA A 111 -9.78 -20.58 10.88
C ALA A 111 -8.82 -19.65 10.10
N LEU A 112 -7.52 -19.65 10.45
CA LEU A 112 -6.54 -18.69 9.93
C LEU A 112 -6.45 -18.68 8.41
N GLN A 113 -6.58 -19.82 7.74
CA GLN A 113 -6.57 -19.92 6.27
C GLN A 113 -7.77 -19.20 5.64
N VAL A 114 -8.97 -19.42 6.18
CA VAL A 114 -10.18 -18.75 5.70
C VAL A 114 -10.09 -17.24 5.96
N PHE A 115 -9.61 -16.86 7.14
CA PHE A 115 -9.37 -15.47 7.52
C PHE A 115 -8.39 -14.78 6.56
N ALA A 116 -7.28 -15.43 6.21
CA ALA A 116 -6.29 -14.94 5.27
C ALA A 116 -6.89 -14.80 3.85
N LEU A 117 -7.65 -15.78 3.37
CA LEU A 117 -8.32 -15.72 2.07
C LEU A 117 -9.35 -14.58 2.01
N LEU A 118 -10.13 -14.37 3.06
CA LEU A 118 -11.04 -13.23 3.15
C LEU A 118 -10.29 -11.90 3.14
N ALA A 119 -9.18 -11.80 3.87
CA ALA A 119 -8.34 -10.60 3.88
C ALA A 119 -7.75 -10.29 2.49
N VAL A 120 -7.27 -11.30 1.75
CA VAL A 120 -6.81 -11.16 0.35
C VAL A 120 -7.97 -10.71 -0.55
N GLY A 121 -9.16 -11.29 -0.39
CA GLY A 121 -10.37 -10.89 -1.13
C GLY A 121 -10.73 -9.42 -0.87
N ILE A 122 -10.70 -8.98 0.38
CA ILE A 122 -10.94 -7.58 0.77
C ILE A 122 -9.86 -6.67 0.15
N ALA A 123 -8.59 -7.05 0.19
CA ALA A 123 -7.50 -6.28 -0.42
C ALA A 123 -7.65 -6.18 -1.95
N PHE A 124 -8.10 -7.26 -2.62
CA PHE A 124 -8.41 -7.25 -4.05
C PHE A 124 -9.56 -6.29 -4.38
N LEU A 125 -10.65 -6.35 -3.61
CA LEU A 125 -11.81 -5.46 -3.78
C LEU A 125 -11.43 -4.00 -3.51
N SER A 126 -10.60 -3.74 -2.50
CA SER A 126 -10.10 -2.40 -2.19
C SER A 126 -9.18 -1.86 -3.27
N ALA A 127 -8.23 -2.66 -3.76
CA ALA A 127 -7.38 -2.29 -4.88
C ALA A 127 -8.19 -2.02 -6.16
N SER A 128 -9.29 -2.77 -6.35
CA SER A 128 -10.25 -2.58 -7.43
C SER A 128 -11.01 -1.27 -7.29
N GLN A 129 -11.48 -0.97 -6.07
CA GLN A 129 -12.13 0.31 -5.76
C GLN A 129 -11.18 1.49 -6.04
N ASP A 130 -9.90 1.40 -5.65
CA ASP A 130 -8.90 2.44 -5.89
C ASP A 130 -8.74 2.75 -7.38
N VAL A 131 -8.66 1.73 -8.23
CA VAL A 131 -8.58 1.89 -9.70
C VAL A 131 -9.76 2.70 -10.22
N VAL A 132 -10.97 2.37 -9.76
CA VAL A 132 -12.19 3.05 -10.24
C VAL A 132 -12.26 4.48 -9.70
N ILE A 133 -11.88 4.72 -8.44
CA ILE A 133 -11.85 6.07 -7.84
C ILE A 133 -10.85 6.96 -8.57
N ASP A 134 -9.64 6.45 -8.86
CA ASP A 134 -8.61 7.19 -9.59
C ASP A 134 -9.10 7.59 -10.99
N ALA A 135 -9.76 6.68 -11.70
CA ALA A 135 -10.34 6.97 -12.98
C ALA A 135 -11.55 7.95 -12.88
N TYR A 136 -12.45 7.74 -11.92
CA TYR A 136 -13.61 8.58 -11.70
C TYR A 136 -13.23 10.05 -11.41
N ARG A 137 -12.26 10.27 -10.50
CA ARG A 137 -11.80 11.64 -10.17
C ARG A 137 -11.15 12.34 -11.38
N THR A 138 -10.41 11.57 -12.20
CA THR A 138 -9.78 12.11 -13.42
C THR A 138 -10.81 12.53 -14.43
N ASP A 139 -11.89 11.75 -14.59
CA ASP A 139 -13.00 12.03 -15.49
C ASP A 139 -13.92 13.15 -14.95
N LEU A 140 -14.03 13.30 -13.61
CA LEU A 140 -14.90 14.28 -12.94
C LEU A 140 -14.30 15.70 -12.92
N LEU A 141 -12.98 15.82 -12.67
CA LEU A 141 -12.33 17.09 -12.40
C LEU A 141 -11.86 17.81 -13.67
N ALA A 142 -12.21 19.07 -13.79
CA ALA A 142 -11.62 19.94 -14.80
C ALA A 142 -10.09 20.05 -14.60
N PRO A 143 -9.28 20.23 -15.66
CA PRO A 143 -7.82 20.30 -15.56
C PRO A 143 -7.31 21.26 -14.49
N ALA A 144 -7.91 22.43 -14.35
CA ALA A 144 -7.56 23.44 -13.33
C ALA A 144 -7.83 22.99 -11.88
N GLN A 145 -8.74 22.04 -11.67
CA GLN A 145 -9.13 21.54 -10.35
C GLN A 145 -8.39 20.27 -9.94
N ARG A 146 -7.65 19.63 -10.85
CA ARG A 146 -6.99 18.33 -10.59
C ARG A 146 -5.98 18.39 -9.45
N GLY A 147 -5.23 19.47 -9.32
CA GLY A 147 -4.27 19.65 -8.23
C GLY A 147 -4.95 19.67 -6.86
N LEU A 148 -5.95 20.54 -6.69
CA LEU A 148 -6.73 20.65 -5.45
C LEU A 148 -7.50 19.36 -5.16
N GLY A 149 -8.10 18.76 -6.19
CA GLY A 149 -8.81 17.49 -6.05
C GLY A 149 -7.89 16.33 -5.62
N ALA A 150 -6.66 16.26 -6.15
CA ALA A 150 -5.67 15.28 -5.71
C ALA A 150 -5.32 15.46 -4.21
N SER A 151 -5.13 16.70 -3.75
CA SER A 151 -4.86 17.00 -2.34
C SER A 151 -6.02 16.62 -1.43
N LEU A 152 -7.25 16.91 -1.83
CA LEU A 152 -8.45 16.55 -1.06
C LEU A 152 -8.68 15.02 -1.03
N ASN A 153 -8.40 14.33 -2.12
CA ASN A 153 -8.43 12.86 -2.15
C ASN A 153 -7.43 12.28 -1.15
N VAL A 154 -6.18 12.77 -1.15
CA VAL A 154 -5.15 12.35 -0.21
C VAL A 154 -5.55 12.67 1.23
N LEU A 155 -6.14 13.83 1.49
CA LEU A 155 -6.65 14.20 2.82
C LEU A 155 -7.72 13.21 3.28
N GLY A 156 -8.75 12.95 2.46
CA GLY A 156 -9.80 11.97 2.76
C GLY A 156 -9.21 10.58 3.05
N TYR A 157 -8.30 10.14 2.19
CA TYR A 157 -7.58 8.86 2.34
C TYR A 157 -6.83 8.76 3.69
N ARG A 158 -6.12 9.83 4.09
CA ARG A 158 -5.39 9.87 5.35
C ARG A 158 -6.30 9.89 6.56
N LEU A 159 -7.41 10.64 6.51
CA LEU A 159 -8.42 10.64 7.58
C LEU A 159 -9.03 9.25 7.78
N ALA A 160 -9.31 8.53 6.70
CA ALA A 160 -9.78 7.16 6.78
C ALA A 160 -8.75 6.21 7.42
N MET A 161 -7.45 6.37 7.09
CA MET A 161 -6.37 5.60 7.72
C MET A 161 -6.21 5.90 9.21
N ILE A 162 -6.43 7.17 9.63
CA ILE A 162 -6.48 7.52 11.07
C ILE A 162 -7.63 6.76 11.73
N LEU A 163 -8.82 6.79 11.15
CA LEU A 163 -9.99 6.13 11.71
C LEU A 163 -9.79 4.62 11.80
N SER A 164 -9.49 3.97 10.69
CA SER A 164 -9.41 2.50 10.59
C SER A 164 -8.12 1.90 11.15
N GLY A 165 -7.07 2.69 11.31
CA GLY A 165 -5.78 2.24 11.85
C GLY A 165 -5.45 2.78 13.23
N GLY A 166 -5.70 4.07 13.50
CA GLY A 166 -5.35 4.75 14.75
C GLY A 166 -6.47 4.68 15.78
N VAL A 167 -7.63 5.22 15.40
CA VAL A 167 -8.80 5.27 16.30
C VAL A 167 -9.30 3.86 16.62
N ALA A 168 -9.25 2.93 15.64
CA ALA A 168 -9.56 1.54 15.86
C ALA A 168 -8.72 0.88 16.97
N LEU A 169 -7.41 1.20 17.04
CA LEU A 169 -6.54 0.73 18.12
C LEU A 169 -6.93 1.31 19.47
N ILE A 170 -7.30 2.61 19.52
CA ILE A 170 -7.78 3.25 20.75
C ILE A 170 -9.08 2.57 21.22
N TRP A 171 -10.04 2.34 20.32
CA TRP A 171 -11.29 1.67 20.66
C TRP A 171 -11.09 0.26 21.22
N THR A 172 -10.09 -0.48 20.73
CA THR A 172 -9.83 -1.85 21.18
C THR A 172 -9.03 -1.94 22.49
N ASP A 173 -8.51 -0.83 22.99
CA ASP A 173 -7.85 -0.80 24.28
C ASP A 173 -8.88 -0.94 25.41
N ALA A 174 -8.73 -1.97 26.25
CA ALA A 174 -9.68 -2.27 27.31
C ALA A 174 -9.56 -1.36 28.54
N VAL A 175 -8.40 -0.70 28.71
CA VAL A 175 -8.09 0.12 29.89
C VAL A 175 -8.23 1.61 29.57
N GLN A 176 -7.62 2.02 28.47
CA GLN A 176 -7.48 3.44 28.10
C GLN A 176 -8.50 3.86 27.03
N GLY A 177 -9.05 2.90 26.28
CA GLY A 177 -10.03 3.11 25.24
C GLY A 177 -11.42 2.63 25.63
N SER A 178 -12.23 2.32 24.63
CA SER A 178 -13.62 1.88 24.81
C SER A 178 -13.78 0.38 25.05
N GLY A 179 -12.70 -0.41 24.96
CA GLY A 179 -12.72 -1.87 25.15
C GLY A 179 -13.48 -2.65 24.07
N TRP A 180 -13.60 -2.10 22.86
CA TRP A 180 -14.27 -2.77 21.76
C TRP A 180 -13.49 -4.02 21.31
N SER A 181 -14.24 -5.04 20.92
CA SER A 181 -13.63 -6.17 20.23
C SER A 181 -13.30 -5.84 18.77
N TRP A 182 -12.27 -6.47 18.20
CA TRP A 182 -11.94 -6.32 16.78
C TRP A 182 -13.13 -6.62 15.85
N PRO A 183 -13.95 -7.66 16.08
CA PRO A 183 -15.16 -7.88 15.30
C PRO A 183 -16.13 -6.69 15.31
N GLN A 184 -16.28 -5.96 16.45
CA GLN A 184 -17.14 -4.77 16.51
C GLN A 184 -16.58 -3.65 15.64
N VAL A 185 -15.26 -3.42 15.69
CA VAL A 185 -14.57 -2.43 14.83
C VAL A 185 -14.81 -2.76 13.36
N TYR A 186 -14.57 -4.00 12.93
CA TYR A 186 -14.73 -4.39 11.53
C TYR A 186 -16.18 -4.31 11.04
N ARG A 187 -17.17 -4.61 11.91
CA ARG A 187 -18.61 -4.40 11.60
C ARG A 187 -18.94 -2.94 11.42
N LEU A 188 -18.40 -2.04 12.26
CA LEU A 188 -18.60 -0.61 12.07
C LEU A 188 -18.00 -0.15 10.75
N MET A 189 -16.78 -0.59 10.41
CA MET A 189 -16.12 -0.24 9.13
C MET A 189 -16.91 -0.79 7.94
N ALA A 190 -17.50 -1.99 8.07
CA ALA A 190 -18.41 -2.54 7.07
C ALA A 190 -19.67 -1.67 6.88
N ALA A 191 -20.27 -1.18 7.96
CA ALA A 191 -21.40 -0.27 7.90
C ALA A 191 -21.05 1.08 7.25
N ILE A 192 -19.88 1.64 7.56
CA ILE A 192 -19.37 2.88 6.91
C ILE A 192 -19.19 2.64 5.41
N MET A 193 -18.62 1.50 5.02
CA MET A 193 -18.43 1.15 3.60
C MET A 193 -19.77 0.92 2.89
N ALA A 194 -20.76 0.31 3.54
CA ALA A 194 -22.13 0.19 3.01
C ALA A 194 -22.77 1.57 2.82
N GLY A 195 -22.59 2.49 3.78
CA GLY A 195 -23.00 3.89 3.66
C GLY A 195 -22.32 4.60 2.48
N ALA A 196 -21.02 4.36 2.26
CA ALA A 196 -20.30 4.88 1.10
C ALA A 196 -20.87 4.33 -0.22
N ALA A 197 -21.28 3.06 -0.26
CA ALA A 197 -21.95 2.46 -1.44
C ALA A 197 -23.29 3.14 -1.75
N VAL A 198 -24.11 3.37 -0.73
CA VAL A 198 -25.39 4.10 -0.87
C VAL A 198 -25.12 5.52 -1.36
N LEU A 199 -24.16 6.24 -0.78
CA LEU A 199 -23.79 7.58 -1.18
C LEU A 199 -23.29 7.60 -2.64
N SER A 200 -22.48 6.61 -3.03
CA SER A 200 -22.00 6.44 -4.41
C SER A 200 -23.14 6.17 -5.39
N ALA A 201 -24.15 5.39 -4.98
CA ALA A 201 -25.30 5.09 -5.82
C ALA A 201 -26.24 6.31 -6.02
N VAL A 202 -26.39 7.15 -5.00
CA VAL A 202 -27.40 8.24 -5.01
C VAL A 202 -26.76 9.58 -5.39
N ALA A 203 -25.65 9.95 -4.76
CA ALA A 203 -25.09 11.29 -4.83
C ALA A 203 -24.06 11.47 -5.96
N LEU A 204 -23.33 10.42 -6.38
CA LEU A 204 -22.32 10.59 -7.42
C LEU A 204 -22.95 10.91 -8.79
N PRO A 205 -22.41 11.91 -9.54
CA PRO A 205 -22.86 12.19 -10.89
C PRO A 205 -22.51 11.06 -11.86
N ARG A 206 -23.38 10.84 -12.85
CA ARG A 206 -23.07 9.95 -13.97
C ARG A 206 -22.10 10.67 -14.91
N LEU A 207 -20.96 10.04 -15.16
CA LEU A 207 -20.01 10.53 -16.14
C LEU A 207 -20.29 9.87 -17.48
N LEU A 208 -20.51 10.68 -18.51
CA LEU A 208 -20.58 10.22 -19.88
C LEU A 208 -19.17 9.93 -20.40
N PRO A 209 -18.97 8.94 -21.28
CA PRO A 209 -17.70 8.75 -21.96
C PRO A 209 -17.28 10.06 -22.64
N PRO A 210 -16.00 10.47 -22.56
CA PRO A 210 -15.55 11.64 -23.29
C PRO A 210 -15.80 11.44 -24.80
N PRO A 211 -16.27 12.48 -25.51
CA PRO A 211 -16.42 12.40 -26.96
C PRO A 211 -15.06 12.15 -27.60
N PRO A 212 -14.98 11.35 -28.71
CA PRO A 212 -13.76 11.18 -29.45
C PRO A 212 -13.20 12.55 -29.87
N LEU A 213 -11.94 12.83 -29.53
CA LEU A 213 -11.31 14.10 -29.92
C LEU A 213 -11.16 14.14 -31.46
N PRO A 214 -11.62 15.21 -32.12
CA PRO A 214 -11.34 15.38 -33.53
C PRO A 214 -9.83 15.53 -33.74
N GLY A 215 -9.21 14.62 -34.47
CA GLY A 215 -7.79 14.69 -34.79
C GLY A 215 -6.87 13.72 -34.05
N ASP A 216 -7.40 12.83 -33.21
CA ASP A 216 -6.60 11.74 -32.67
C ASP A 216 -6.20 10.78 -33.80
N GLY A 217 -5.09 11.10 -34.48
CA GLY A 217 -4.43 10.20 -35.45
C GLY A 217 -3.98 8.85 -34.86
N LEU A 218 -4.30 8.59 -33.59
CA LEU A 218 -4.22 7.30 -32.89
C LEU A 218 -5.41 6.38 -33.20
N ALA A 219 -6.40 6.83 -33.98
CA ALA A 219 -7.49 5.99 -34.48
C ALA A 219 -7.03 4.87 -35.43
N SER A 220 -5.75 4.84 -35.81
CA SER A 220 -5.18 3.81 -36.69
C SER A 220 -4.57 2.60 -35.97
N THR A 221 -4.35 2.67 -34.63
CA THR A 221 -3.98 1.44 -33.90
C THR A 221 -5.25 0.82 -33.30
N PRO A 222 -5.67 -0.36 -33.78
CA PRO A 222 -6.83 -1.06 -33.23
C PRO A 222 -6.66 -1.19 -31.71
N LEU A 223 -7.69 -0.75 -30.95
CA LEU A 223 -7.73 -1.03 -29.52
C LEU A 223 -7.56 -2.54 -29.30
N PRO A 224 -6.71 -2.98 -28.37
CA PRO A 224 -6.56 -4.40 -28.07
C PRO A 224 -7.93 -5.04 -27.87
N SER A 225 -8.13 -6.25 -28.35
CA SER A 225 -9.43 -6.93 -28.24
C SER A 225 -9.77 -7.14 -26.75
N ALA A 226 -10.95 -6.65 -26.32
CA ALA A 226 -11.43 -6.87 -24.95
C ALA A 226 -11.46 -8.35 -24.55
N ARG A 227 -11.74 -9.23 -25.53
CA ARG A 227 -11.69 -10.70 -25.35
C ARG A 227 -10.27 -11.17 -25.06
N ASN A 228 -9.26 -10.64 -25.78
CA ASN A 228 -7.86 -11.04 -25.58
C ASN A 228 -7.34 -10.54 -24.20
N ASP A 229 -7.71 -9.34 -23.77
CA ASP A 229 -7.34 -8.85 -22.45
C ASP A 229 -8.02 -9.66 -21.34
N LEU A 230 -9.29 -10.04 -21.50
CA LEU A 230 -9.97 -10.93 -20.55
C LEU A 230 -9.32 -12.32 -20.49
N LEU A 231 -9.07 -12.92 -21.65
CA LEU A 231 -8.40 -14.22 -21.73
C LEU A 231 -6.97 -14.14 -21.19
N GLY A 232 -6.26 -13.04 -21.46
CA GLY A 232 -4.94 -12.76 -20.91
C GLY A 232 -4.95 -12.68 -19.38
N PHE A 233 -5.90 -11.95 -18.82
CA PHE A 233 -6.09 -11.86 -17.38
C PHE A 233 -6.39 -13.24 -16.75
N LEU A 234 -7.34 -13.99 -17.33
CA LEU A 234 -7.70 -15.33 -16.84
C LEU A 234 -6.51 -16.29 -16.94
N ALA A 235 -5.70 -16.21 -18.02
CA ALA A 235 -4.50 -17.01 -18.17
C ALA A 235 -3.44 -16.69 -17.10
N VAL A 236 -3.25 -15.41 -16.76
CA VAL A 236 -2.36 -14.99 -15.65
C VAL A 236 -2.88 -15.50 -14.32
N VAL A 237 -4.19 -15.38 -14.04
CA VAL A 237 -4.79 -15.92 -12.82
C VAL A 237 -4.59 -17.44 -12.74
N ALA A 238 -4.84 -18.16 -13.82
CA ALA A 238 -4.61 -19.61 -13.89
C ALA A 238 -3.13 -19.97 -13.63
N ALA A 239 -2.19 -19.19 -14.18
CA ALA A 239 -0.75 -19.37 -13.93
C ALA A 239 -0.40 -19.15 -12.44
N VAL A 240 -0.99 -18.15 -11.79
CA VAL A 240 -0.82 -17.91 -10.34
C VAL A 240 -1.39 -19.06 -9.52
N VAL A 241 -2.58 -19.57 -9.86
CA VAL A 241 -3.17 -20.73 -9.18
C VAL A 241 -2.30 -21.97 -9.34
N VAL A 242 -1.82 -22.25 -10.56
CA VAL A 242 -0.88 -23.35 -10.82
C VAL A 242 0.41 -23.18 -10.01
N GLY A 243 0.97 -21.98 -10.00
CA GLY A 243 2.16 -21.64 -9.19
C GLY A 243 1.96 -21.88 -7.70
N TYR A 244 0.82 -21.47 -7.17
CA TYR A 244 0.45 -21.71 -5.77
C TYR A 244 0.32 -23.21 -5.45
N LEU A 245 -0.40 -23.96 -6.27
CA LEU A 245 -0.55 -25.41 -6.10
C LEU A 245 0.81 -26.14 -6.23
N THR A 246 1.65 -25.74 -7.17
CA THR A 246 3.01 -26.27 -7.31
C THR A 246 3.86 -25.95 -6.07
N THR A 247 3.72 -24.76 -5.50
CA THR A 247 4.41 -24.38 -4.26
C THR A 247 4.00 -25.31 -3.11
N LEU A 248 2.70 -25.51 -2.92
CA LEU A 248 2.19 -26.38 -1.86
C LEU A 248 2.63 -27.86 -2.01
N HIS A 249 2.51 -28.42 -3.21
CA HIS A 249 2.65 -29.86 -3.42
C HIS A 249 4.04 -30.30 -3.86
N ALA A 250 4.81 -29.41 -4.50
CA ALA A 250 6.14 -29.72 -5.00
C ALA A 250 7.25 -28.97 -4.24
N PHE A 251 7.16 -27.64 -4.13
CA PHE A 251 8.26 -26.87 -3.58
C PHE A 251 8.35 -26.94 -2.04
N THR A 252 7.24 -27.08 -1.32
CA THR A 252 7.27 -27.27 0.13
C THR A 252 8.01 -28.54 0.54
N PRO A 253 7.74 -29.74 -0.03
CA PRO A 253 8.54 -30.92 0.26
C PRO A 253 10.01 -30.80 -0.18
N VAL A 254 10.29 -30.15 -1.33
CA VAL A 254 11.68 -29.89 -1.75
C VAL A 254 12.41 -28.97 -0.78
N ALA A 255 11.78 -27.86 -0.36
CA ALA A 255 12.34 -26.94 0.62
C ALA A 255 12.60 -27.66 1.96
N GLN A 256 11.68 -28.54 2.38
CA GLN A 256 11.85 -29.38 3.57
C GLN A 256 13.06 -30.32 3.43
N ALA A 257 13.23 -30.95 2.26
CA ALA A 257 14.36 -31.82 2.00
C ALA A 257 15.71 -31.07 1.99
N LEU A 258 15.72 -29.85 1.45
CA LEU A 258 16.93 -29.02 1.35
C LEU A 258 17.34 -28.41 2.70
N LEU A 259 16.40 -27.78 3.41
CA LEU A 259 16.68 -27.06 4.67
C LEU A 259 16.57 -27.94 5.91
N GLY A 260 15.73 -28.98 5.90
CA GLY A 260 15.45 -29.82 7.05
C GLY A 260 16.72 -30.41 7.73
N PRO A 261 17.70 -30.93 6.98
CA PRO A 261 18.94 -31.42 7.58
C PRO A 261 19.74 -30.35 8.33
N TRP A 262 19.82 -29.14 7.79
CA TRP A 262 20.53 -28.00 8.38
C TRP A 262 19.81 -27.43 9.60
N LEU A 263 18.47 -27.33 9.52
CA LEU A 263 17.66 -26.79 10.60
C LEU A 263 17.56 -27.69 11.81
N ARG A 264 17.61 -29.02 11.64
CA ARG A 264 17.60 -30.00 12.76
C ARG A 264 18.77 -29.85 13.71
N GLY A 265 19.91 -29.33 13.25
CA GLY A 265 21.07 -29.01 14.11
C GLY A 265 21.03 -27.62 14.74
N SER A 266 19.99 -26.80 14.44
CA SER A 266 19.88 -25.45 14.95
C SER A 266 19.15 -25.39 16.30
N THR A 267 19.37 -24.31 17.07
CA THR A 267 18.66 -24.02 18.33
C THR A 267 17.26 -23.45 18.14
N LEU A 268 16.77 -23.39 16.88
CA LEU A 268 15.48 -22.82 16.55
C LEU A 268 14.33 -23.76 16.92
N SER A 269 13.20 -23.18 17.36
CA SER A 269 11.99 -23.96 17.63
C SER A 269 11.48 -24.68 16.37
N ALA A 270 10.80 -25.81 16.53
CA ALA A 270 10.24 -26.56 15.40
C ALA A 270 9.28 -25.70 14.55
N ALA A 271 8.51 -24.81 15.17
CA ALA A 271 7.65 -23.87 14.48
C ALA A 271 8.45 -22.91 13.59
N LEU A 272 9.54 -22.34 14.10
CA LEU A 272 10.39 -21.42 13.34
C LEU A 272 11.17 -22.14 12.23
N GLN A 273 11.59 -23.39 12.45
CA GLN A 273 12.18 -24.22 11.40
C GLN A 273 11.19 -24.43 10.24
N SER A 274 9.91 -24.70 10.52
CA SER A 274 8.86 -24.78 9.49
C SER A 274 8.72 -23.47 8.72
N ARG A 275 8.79 -22.31 9.39
CA ARG A 275 8.69 -20.99 8.72
C ARG A 275 9.85 -20.70 7.76
N TRP A 276 11.06 -21.16 8.07
CA TRP A 276 12.18 -21.09 7.13
C TRP A 276 11.95 -21.95 5.88
N VAL A 277 11.36 -23.13 6.05
CA VAL A 277 10.95 -23.99 4.94
C VAL A 277 9.88 -23.32 4.10
N ASP A 278 8.85 -22.76 4.73
CA ASP A 278 7.77 -22.03 4.07
C ASP A 278 8.31 -20.83 3.27
N LEU A 279 9.29 -20.11 3.82
CA LEU A 279 9.94 -18.99 3.14
C LEU A 279 10.71 -19.44 1.90
N LEU A 280 11.49 -20.53 2.00
CA LEU A 280 12.19 -21.08 0.83
C LEU A 280 11.21 -21.58 -0.23
N ALA A 281 10.16 -22.30 0.18
CA ALA A 281 9.10 -22.77 -0.72
C ALA A 281 8.42 -21.59 -1.44
N LEU A 282 8.13 -20.49 -0.73
CA LEU A 282 7.60 -19.26 -1.30
C LEU A 282 8.54 -18.67 -2.37
N LEU A 283 9.84 -18.56 -2.07
CA LEU A 283 10.82 -18.02 -3.01
C LEU A 283 10.94 -18.89 -4.28
N MET A 284 10.97 -20.21 -4.11
CA MET A 284 10.96 -21.17 -5.24
C MET A 284 9.66 -21.05 -6.05
N GLY A 285 8.53 -20.94 -5.34
CA GLY A 285 7.22 -20.74 -5.96
C GLY A 285 7.13 -19.46 -6.77
N LEU A 286 7.70 -18.37 -6.28
CA LEU A 286 7.78 -17.10 -7.02
C LEU A 286 8.68 -17.21 -8.24
N ALA A 287 9.86 -17.80 -8.09
CA ALA A 287 10.79 -18.00 -9.20
C ALA A 287 10.16 -18.84 -10.34
N PHE A 288 9.20 -19.70 -10.03
CA PHE A 288 8.43 -20.48 -11.00
C PHE A 288 7.20 -19.70 -11.53
N THR A 289 6.43 -19.10 -10.62
CA THR A 289 5.14 -18.47 -10.97
C THR A 289 5.30 -17.22 -11.84
N LEU A 290 6.32 -16.39 -11.59
CA LEU A 290 6.52 -15.16 -12.36
C LEU A 290 6.83 -15.42 -13.85
N PRO A 291 7.78 -16.31 -14.22
CA PRO A 291 7.98 -16.68 -15.63
C PRO A 291 6.75 -17.36 -16.25
N LEU A 292 6.04 -18.22 -15.51
CA LEU A 292 4.82 -18.86 -15.96
C LEU A 292 3.71 -17.84 -16.27
N ALA A 293 3.50 -16.88 -15.40
CA ALA A 293 2.54 -15.78 -15.60
C ALA A 293 2.93 -14.91 -16.81
N ALA A 294 4.21 -14.59 -16.96
CA ALA A 294 4.71 -13.84 -18.11
C ALA A 294 4.52 -14.64 -19.45
N TRP A 295 4.78 -15.95 -19.43
CA TRP A 295 4.52 -16.82 -20.56
C TRP A 295 3.02 -16.88 -20.89
N ALA A 296 2.16 -17.07 -19.88
CA ALA A 296 0.71 -17.11 -20.04
C ALA A 296 0.17 -15.80 -20.63
N ALA A 297 0.64 -14.64 -20.14
CA ALA A 297 0.26 -13.33 -20.65
C ALA A 297 0.63 -13.17 -22.15
N ARG A 298 1.85 -13.62 -22.54
CA ARG A 298 2.30 -13.58 -23.94
C ARG A 298 1.48 -14.53 -24.82
N ARG A 299 1.23 -15.76 -24.33
CA ARG A 299 0.51 -16.79 -25.08
C ARG A 299 -0.96 -16.43 -25.31
N ALA A 300 -1.58 -15.79 -24.32
CA ALA A 300 -2.95 -15.31 -24.39
C ALA A 300 -3.09 -13.91 -25.05
N ARG A 301 -1.99 -13.32 -25.53
CA ARG A 301 -1.94 -11.99 -26.17
C ARG A 301 -2.55 -10.90 -25.29
N PHE A 302 -2.11 -10.82 -24.03
CA PHE A 302 -2.50 -9.75 -23.11
C PHE A 302 -1.82 -8.43 -23.50
N GLU A 303 -2.27 -7.84 -24.61
CA GLU A 303 -1.57 -6.74 -25.28
C GLU A 303 -1.49 -5.48 -24.42
N THR A 304 -2.52 -5.14 -23.66
CA THR A 304 -2.51 -3.95 -22.80
C THR A 304 -1.40 -4.02 -21.76
N LEU A 305 -1.20 -5.18 -21.14
CA LEU A 305 -0.12 -5.41 -20.19
C LEU A 305 1.26 -5.38 -20.86
N LEU A 306 1.39 -6.14 -21.96
CA LEU A 306 2.67 -6.31 -22.65
C LEU A 306 3.17 -5.01 -23.29
N ARG A 307 2.27 -4.20 -23.86
CA ARG A 307 2.62 -2.86 -24.40
C ARG A 307 3.05 -1.91 -23.27
N GLY A 308 2.33 -1.90 -22.13
CA GLY A 308 2.69 -1.07 -20.98
C GLY A 308 4.06 -1.40 -20.41
N LEU A 309 4.37 -2.68 -20.23
CA LEU A 309 5.69 -3.14 -19.78
C LEU A 309 6.77 -2.88 -20.85
N GLY A 310 6.47 -3.20 -22.10
CA GLY A 310 7.41 -3.03 -23.22
C GLY A 310 7.83 -1.58 -23.41
N SER A 311 6.90 -0.62 -23.32
CA SER A 311 7.19 0.82 -23.45
C SER A 311 8.10 1.35 -22.34
N TYR A 312 8.05 0.77 -21.15
CA TYR A 312 8.94 1.14 -20.04
C TYR A 312 10.33 0.51 -20.22
N PHE A 313 10.40 -0.81 -20.45
CA PHE A 313 11.69 -1.52 -20.56
C PHE A 313 12.48 -1.22 -21.83
N SER A 314 11.87 -0.58 -22.83
CA SER A 314 12.60 -0.06 -24.00
C SER A 314 13.41 1.21 -23.72
N GLN A 315 13.20 1.85 -22.55
CA GLN A 315 13.94 3.06 -22.18
C GLN A 315 15.35 2.69 -21.68
N PRO A 316 16.40 3.43 -22.07
CA PRO A 316 17.76 3.23 -21.56
C PRO A 316 17.78 3.38 -20.03
N GLY A 317 18.46 2.47 -19.32
CA GLY A 317 18.59 2.52 -17.87
C GLY A 317 17.33 2.10 -17.08
N ALA A 318 16.20 1.74 -17.72
CA ALA A 318 14.95 1.39 -17.06
C ALA A 318 15.11 0.32 -15.96
N ALA A 319 15.94 -0.69 -16.19
CA ALA A 319 16.21 -1.75 -15.22
C ALA A 319 16.95 -1.22 -13.96
N VAL A 320 17.91 -0.30 -14.14
CA VAL A 320 18.67 0.29 -13.04
C VAL A 320 17.78 1.21 -12.21
N PHE A 321 16.94 2.01 -12.87
CA PHE A 321 15.96 2.85 -12.17
C PHE A 321 14.94 2.00 -11.41
N LEU A 322 14.46 0.90 -12.00
CA LEU A 322 13.56 -0.02 -11.34
C LEU A 322 14.20 -0.66 -10.10
N LEU A 323 15.45 -1.12 -10.24
CA LEU A 323 16.21 -1.65 -9.10
C LEU A 323 16.35 -0.59 -8.00
N PHE A 324 16.69 0.64 -8.35
CA PHE A 324 16.77 1.74 -7.38
C PHE A 324 15.41 2.01 -6.71
N ILE A 325 14.31 2.05 -7.47
CA ILE A 325 12.96 2.27 -6.96
C ILE A 325 12.59 1.21 -5.91
N VAL A 326 12.89 -0.05 -6.17
CA VAL A 326 12.63 -1.16 -5.23
C VAL A 326 13.53 -1.06 -4.01
N LEU A 327 14.84 -0.86 -4.20
CA LEU A 327 15.82 -0.83 -3.11
C LEU A 327 15.67 0.38 -2.20
N TYR A 328 15.33 1.56 -2.74
CA TYR A 328 15.24 2.80 -1.96
C TYR A 328 14.21 2.74 -0.83
N LYS A 329 13.15 1.97 -1.03
CA LYS A 329 12.11 1.75 -0.01
C LYS A 329 12.27 0.45 0.77
N LEU A 330 13.30 -0.35 0.46
CA LEU A 330 13.44 -1.69 1.03
C LEU A 330 13.73 -1.67 2.54
N GLY A 331 14.69 -0.84 2.99
CA GLY A 331 15.04 -0.75 4.41
C GLY A 331 13.87 -0.26 5.28
N ASP A 332 13.19 0.78 4.81
CA ASP A 332 12.00 1.36 5.42
C ASP A 332 10.82 0.35 5.46
N ALA A 333 10.61 -0.33 4.34
CA ALA A 333 9.60 -1.38 4.24
C ALA A 333 9.91 -2.57 5.17
N PHE A 334 11.19 -2.90 5.34
CA PHE A 334 11.61 -4.00 6.21
C PHE A 334 11.35 -3.69 7.68
N ALA A 335 11.75 -2.50 8.17
CA ALA A 335 11.46 -2.06 9.52
C ALA A 335 9.95 -1.89 9.77
N GLY A 336 9.24 -1.26 8.82
CA GLY A 336 7.82 -0.98 8.91
C GLY A 336 6.90 -2.20 8.80
N ALA A 337 7.36 -3.31 8.17
CA ALA A 337 6.55 -4.50 7.94
C ALA A 337 5.98 -5.12 9.22
N LEU A 338 6.73 -5.03 10.33
CA LEU A 338 6.39 -5.63 11.61
C LEU A 338 6.31 -4.61 12.75
N LEU A 339 6.22 -3.32 12.44
CA LEU A 339 6.22 -2.27 13.45
C LEU A 339 5.08 -2.45 14.48
N THR A 340 3.88 -2.75 14.02
CA THR A 340 2.72 -2.95 14.92
C THR A 340 2.90 -4.13 15.87
N PRO A 341 3.24 -5.36 15.41
CA PRO A 341 3.51 -6.47 16.33
C PRO A 341 4.74 -6.24 17.23
N PHE A 342 5.77 -5.53 16.76
CA PHE A 342 6.89 -5.11 17.60
C PHE A 342 6.43 -4.27 18.77
N LEU A 343 5.67 -3.20 18.50
CA LEU A 343 5.21 -2.28 19.54
C LEU A 343 4.25 -2.96 20.54
N LEU A 344 3.29 -3.75 20.05
CA LEU A 344 2.27 -4.38 20.89
C LEU A 344 2.79 -5.59 21.65
N LYS A 345 3.52 -6.50 20.98
CA LYS A 345 3.95 -7.78 21.58
C LYS A 345 5.30 -7.70 22.25
N ALA A 346 6.31 -7.15 21.56
CA ALA A 346 7.67 -7.16 22.07
C ALA A 346 7.90 -6.06 23.10
N MET A 347 7.37 -4.85 22.86
CA MET A 347 7.53 -3.70 23.73
C MET A 347 6.41 -3.55 24.76
N ALA A 348 5.30 -4.31 24.61
CA ALA A 348 4.13 -4.28 25.47
C ALA A 348 3.54 -2.86 25.67
N PHE A 349 3.57 -2.04 24.58
CA PHE A 349 2.84 -0.77 24.59
C PHE A 349 1.34 -1.05 24.48
N SER A 350 0.51 -0.17 25.10
CA SER A 350 -0.94 -0.30 24.97
C SER A 350 -1.42 0.00 23.56
N SER A 351 -2.54 -0.57 23.16
CA SER A 351 -3.14 -0.30 21.84
C SER A 351 -3.49 1.18 21.67
N ALA A 352 -3.96 1.84 22.75
CA ALA A 352 -4.24 3.27 22.74
C ALA A 352 -2.97 4.10 22.53
N GLU A 353 -1.87 3.79 23.23
CA GLU A 353 -0.58 4.45 23.08
C GLU A 353 -0.04 4.31 21.66
N VAL A 354 -0.05 3.08 21.09
CA VAL A 354 0.36 2.82 19.72
C VAL A 354 -0.55 3.54 18.71
N GLY A 355 -1.85 3.50 18.92
CA GLY A 355 -2.81 4.20 18.07
C GLY A 355 -2.57 5.71 18.05
N LEU A 356 -2.38 6.31 19.22
CA LEU A 356 -2.15 7.73 19.36
C LEU A 356 -0.81 8.18 18.79
N VAL A 357 0.28 7.55 19.21
CA VAL A 357 1.64 7.96 18.83
C VAL A 357 1.94 7.60 17.38
N ASN A 358 1.74 6.36 17.00
CA ASN A 358 2.16 5.90 15.67
C ASN A 358 1.17 6.30 14.57
N LYS A 359 -0.13 6.36 14.87
CA LYS A 359 -1.14 6.61 13.83
C LYS A 359 -1.64 8.05 13.79
N VAL A 360 -1.88 8.66 14.94
CA VAL A 360 -2.36 10.06 14.96
C VAL A 360 -1.17 11.02 14.86
N ILE A 361 -0.26 10.99 15.83
CA ILE A 361 0.89 11.92 15.85
C ILE A 361 1.83 11.63 14.67
N GLY A 362 2.17 10.38 14.42
CA GLY A 362 3.07 9.96 13.34
C GLY A 362 2.59 10.44 11.96
N LEU A 363 1.27 10.40 11.70
CA LEU A 363 0.75 10.91 10.43
C LEU A 363 1.00 12.41 10.23
N TRP A 364 0.73 13.22 11.25
CA TRP A 364 0.99 14.67 11.18
C TRP A 364 2.47 14.96 10.99
N LEU A 365 3.34 14.19 11.63
CA LEU A 365 4.78 14.29 11.44
C LEU A 365 5.21 13.86 10.03
N THR A 366 4.59 12.84 9.45
CA THR A 366 4.82 12.46 8.04
C THR A 366 4.43 13.58 7.08
N LEU A 367 3.29 14.22 7.30
CA LEU A 367 2.85 15.37 6.48
C LEU A 367 3.81 16.56 6.64
N GLY A 368 4.18 16.90 7.88
CA GLY A 368 5.19 17.91 8.16
C GLY A 368 6.54 17.61 7.51
N GLY A 369 6.98 16.35 7.59
CA GLY A 369 8.19 15.85 6.93
C GLY A 369 8.13 15.99 5.42
N ALA A 370 7.00 15.64 4.80
CA ALA A 370 6.83 15.79 3.35
C ALA A 370 6.90 17.25 2.90
N LEU A 371 6.27 18.17 3.64
CA LEU A 371 6.35 19.61 3.37
C LEU A 371 7.77 20.13 3.54
N LEU A 372 8.42 19.80 4.66
CA LEU A 372 9.81 20.18 4.94
C LEU A 372 10.77 19.62 3.87
N GLY A 373 10.59 18.35 3.50
CA GLY A 373 11.36 17.70 2.44
C GLY A 373 11.20 18.40 1.09
N GLY A 374 9.96 18.75 0.72
CA GLY A 374 9.69 19.53 -0.48
C GLY A 374 10.38 20.89 -0.49
N LEU A 375 10.32 21.63 0.62
CA LEU A 375 11.00 22.94 0.75
C LEU A 375 12.53 22.82 0.70
N LEU A 376 13.09 21.82 1.40
CA LEU A 376 14.54 21.59 1.38
C LEU A 376 15.03 21.17 0.00
N MET A 377 14.24 20.38 -0.74
CA MET A 377 14.57 19.93 -2.08
C MET A 377 14.74 21.11 -3.07
N LEU A 378 14.00 22.23 -2.89
CA LEU A 378 14.18 23.44 -3.71
C LEU A 378 15.60 24.03 -3.59
N ARG A 379 16.27 23.81 -2.45
CA ARG A 379 17.64 24.29 -2.22
C ARG A 379 18.71 23.24 -2.52
N LEU A 380 18.42 21.98 -2.24
CA LEU A 380 19.38 20.88 -2.34
C LEU A 380 19.46 20.29 -3.75
N GLY A 381 18.38 20.40 -4.55
CA GLY A 381 18.19 19.64 -5.76
C GLY A 381 17.85 18.18 -5.49
N LEU A 382 17.38 17.46 -6.51
CA LEU A 382 16.82 16.12 -6.39
C LEU A 382 17.83 15.09 -5.85
N TRP A 383 19.06 15.05 -6.39
CA TRP A 383 20.04 14.03 -6.00
C TRP A 383 20.47 14.15 -4.53
N ARG A 384 20.79 15.39 -4.08
CA ARG A 384 21.21 15.63 -2.69
C ARG A 384 20.07 15.38 -1.71
N ALA A 385 18.84 15.74 -2.09
CA ALA A 385 17.65 15.48 -1.28
C ALA A 385 17.41 13.97 -1.10
N LEU A 386 17.44 13.18 -2.19
CA LEU A 386 17.33 11.71 -2.12
C LEU A 386 18.41 11.10 -1.24
N MET A 387 19.67 11.56 -1.37
CA MET A 387 20.79 11.04 -0.56
C MET A 387 20.61 11.37 0.91
N LEU A 388 20.37 12.65 1.24
CA LEU A 388 20.21 13.10 2.64
C LEU A 388 19.00 12.42 3.31
N PHE A 389 17.84 12.43 2.63
CA PHE A 389 16.62 11.87 3.21
C PHE A 389 16.68 10.34 3.28
N GLY A 390 17.34 9.69 2.33
CA GLY A 390 17.62 8.26 2.39
C GLY A 390 18.53 7.88 3.56
N LEU A 391 19.57 8.69 3.84
CA LEU A 391 20.42 8.52 5.03
C LEU A 391 19.63 8.74 6.33
N LEU A 392 18.76 9.75 6.39
CA LEU A 392 17.91 10.01 7.56
C LEU A 392 16.92 8.86 7.79
N GLN A 393 16.33 8.29 6.73
CA GLN A 393 15.45 7.11 6.84
C GLN A 393 16.24 5.87 7.31
N ALA A 394 17.43 5.62 6.77
CA ALA A 394 18.27 4.53 7.26
C ALA A 394 18.67 4.71 8.73
N ALA A 395 18.98 5.94 9.13
CA ALA A 395 19.32 6.29 10.51
C ALA A 395 18.12 6.16 11.46
N SER A 396 16.88 6.41 11.01
CA SER A 396 15.68 6.25 11.84
C SER A 396 15.47 4.79 12.28
N ASN A 397 15.90 3.79 11.48
CA ASN A 397 15.86 2.39 11.87
C ASN A 397 16.75 2.08 13.07
N ILE A 398 17.83 2.85 13.30
CA ILE A 398 18.67 2.77 14.51
C ILE A 398 17.87 3.19 15.74
N GLY A 399 16.89 4.10 15.59
CA GLY A 399 15.98 4.46 16.67
C GLY A 399 15.16 3.26 17.16
N PHE A 400 14.66 2.42 16.25
CA PHE A 400 13.96 1.18 16.64
C PHE A 400 14.90 0.15 17.27
N TRP A 401 16.14 0.04 16.77
CA TRP A 401 17.15 -0.77 17.46
C TRP A 401 17.38 -0.30 18.89
N TRP A 402 17.53 1.00 19.09
CA TRP A 402 17.70 1.60 20.40
C TRP A 402 16.49 1.31 21.32
N LEU A 403 15.27 1.51 20.81
CA LEU A 403 14.03 1.21 21.56
C LEU A 403 13.95 -0.27 21.94
N ALA A 404 14.30 -1.19 21.02
CA ALA A 404 14.32 -2.63 21.26
C ALA A 404 15.39 -3.04 22.28
N ALA A 405 16.52 -2.31 22.37
CA ALA A 405 17.60 -2.59 23.30
C ALA A 405 17.36 -2.01 24.70
N GLN A 406 16.82 -0.79 24.79
CA GLN A 406 16.60 -0.09 26.06
C GLN A 406 15.29 -0.46 26.74
N GLY A 407 14.28 -0.84 25.98
CA GLY A 407 12.95 -1.12 26.51
C GLY A 407 12.09 0.12 26.77
N LYS A 408 10.87 -0.15 27.23
CA LYS A 408 9.89 0.88 27.62
C LYS A 408 10.35 1.65 28.87
N GLY A 409 10.08 2.95 28.92
CA GLY A 409 10.39 3.81 30.08
C GLY A 409 11.82 4.35 30.12
N SER A 410 12.58 4.19 29.03
CA SER A 410 13.96 4.68 28.93
C SER A 410 14.10 6.21 28.88
N LEU A 411 13.06 6.91 28.46
CA LEU A 411 12.98 8.37 28.46
C LEU A 411 11.72 8.86 29.19
N PRO A 412 11.77 10.09 29.78
CA PRO A 412 10.60 10.69 30.39
C PRO A 412 9.44 10.77 29.38
N GLY A 413 8.27 10.28 29.77
CA GLY A 413 7.07 10.28 28.97
C GLY A 413 6.19 11.51 29.20
N LEU A 414 5.11 11.59 28.46
CA LEU A 414 4.05 12.57 28.60
C LEU A 414 2.77 11.89 29.07
N MET A 415 1.99 12.59 29.89
CA MET A 415 0.65 12.13 30.24
C MET A 415 -0.37 12.89 29.40
N ILE A 416 -1.15 12.16 28.62
CA ILE A 416 -2.28 12.74 27.88
C ILE A 416 -3.50 12.57 28.76
N PRO A 417 -4.17 13.68 29.15
CA PRO A 417 -5.35 13.60 30.00
C PRO A 417 -6.49 12.85 29.31
N ALA A 418 -7.38 12.27 30.09
CA ALA A 418 -8.63 11.71 29.58
C ALA A 418 -9.41 12.79 28.81
N PHE A 419 -9.98 12.44 27.68
CA PHE A 419 -10.83 13.32 26.88
C PHE A 419 -11.90 12.52 26.16
N ASP A 420 -12.99 13.18 25.82
CA ASP A 420 -14.05 12.61 24.99
C ASP A 420 -14.44 13.61 23.89
N TRP A 421 -14.15 13.22 22.64
CA TRP A 421 -14.53 13.95 21.44
C TRP A 421 -15.61 13.19 20.63
N GLY A 422 -16.32 12.29 21.28
CA GLY A 422 -17.37 11.46 20.68
C GLY A 422 -16.81 10.29 19.87
N VAL A 423 -16.12 10.56 18.76
CA VAL A 423 -15.52 9.51 17.93
C VAL A 423 -14.24 8.94 18.53
N VAL A 424 -13.46 9.78 19.21
CA VAL A 424 -12.22 9.39 19.87
C VAL A 424 -12.31 9.78 21.33
N SER A 425 -12.24 8.81 22.23
CA SER A 425 -12.23 9.04 23.67
C SER A 425 -11.11 8.25 24.33
N LEU A 426 -10.40 8.88 25.26
CA LEU A 426 -9.54 8.22 26.21
C LEU A 426 -10.22 8.26 27.57
N THR A 427 -10.60 7.10 28.09
CA THR A 427 -11.36 6.96 29.36
C THR A 427 -10.50 7.28 30.58
N GLN A 428 -9.18 7.11 30.44
CA GLN A 428 -8.20 7.40 31.49
C GLN A 428 -7.01 8.18 30.91
N ALA A 429 -6.29 8.88 31.79
CA ALA A 429 -5.04 9.51 31.40
C ALA A 429 -4.05 8.45 30.89
N THR A 430 -3.59 8.64 29.66
CA THR A 430 -2.75 7.67 28.95
C THR A 430 -1.29 8.11 29.01
N PRO A 431 -0.41 7.31 29.61
CA PRO A 431 1.02 7.56 29.55
C PRO A 431 1.51 7.31 28.11
N VAL A 432 2.25 8.27 27.58
CA VAL A 432 2.96 8.16 26.31
C VAL A 432 4.44 8.08 26.61
N ASP A 433 5.06 6.98 26.20
CA ASP A 433 6.50 6.75 26.40
C ASP A 433 7.31 7.74 25.56
N GLY A 434 8.29 8.42 26.17
CA GLY A 434 9.12 9.40 25.49
C GLY A 434 10.04 8.79 24.44
N GLY A 435 10.52 7.56 24.68
CA GLY A 435 11.33 6.79 23.71
C GLY A 435 10.53 6.43 22.47
N LEU A 436 9.31 5.92 22.66
CA LEU A 436 8.39 5.63 21.56
C LEU A 436 8.08 6.90 20.77
N LEU A 437 7.72 7.99 21.44
CA LEU A 437 7.39 9.26 20.78
C LEU A 437 8.56 9.79 19.95
N MET A 438 9.78 9.77 20.49
CA MET A 438 10.99 10.21 19.80
C MET A 438 11.28 9.37 18.55
N VAL A 439 11.27 8.05 18.68
CA VAL A 439 11.59 7.13 17.58
C VAL A 439 10.54 7.26 16.46
N ILE A 440 9.25 7.28 16.81
CA ILE A 440 8.16 7.45 15.84
C ILE A 440 8.21 8.85 15.20
N ALA A 441 8.60 9.88 15.94
CA ALA A 441 8.74 11.23 15.39
C ALA A 441 9.86 11.30 14.34
N VAL A 442 11.04 10.78 14.65
CA VAL A 442 12.19 10.75 13.72
C VAL A 442 11.86 9.91 12.49
N GLU A 443 11.26 8.74 12.67
CA GLU A 443 10.89 7.83 11.57
C GLU A 443 9.86 8.48 10.62
N ASN A 444 8.77 9.03 11.16
CA ASN A 444 7.72 9.61 10.33
C ASN A 444 8.16 10.90 9.65
N LEU A 445 8.94 11.74 10.33
CA LEU A 445 9.47 12.97 9.74
C LEU A 445 10.44 12.67 8.59
N SER A 446 11.42 11.79 8.83
CA SER A 446 12.39 11.36 7.80
C SER A 446 11.70 10.58 6.67
N GLY A 447 10.73 9.72 6.98
CA GLY A 447 9.91 8.98 6.02
C GLY A 447 9.07 9.91 5.14
N GLY A 448 8.52 10.98 5.71
CA GLY A 448 7.82 12.03 4.97
C GLY A 448 8.74 12.76 3.98
N MET A 449 9.90 13.24 4.44
CA MET A 449 10.91 13.89 3.59
C MET A 449 11.37 12.96 2.45
N GLY A 450 11.73 11.71 2.78
CA GLY A 450 12.16 10.71 1.80
C GLY A 450 11.07 10.39 0.77
N THR A 451 9.81 10.35 1.21
CA THR A 451 8.67 10.11 0.29
C THR A 451 8.48 11.27 -0.67
N ALA A 452 8.62 12.52 -0.23
CA ALA A 452 8.51 13.69 -1.11
C ALA A 452 9.58 13.67 -2.21
N ALA A 453 10.86 13.44 -1.86
CA ALA A 453 11.94 13.36 -2.82
C ALA A 453 11.80 12.15 -3.76
N PHE A 454 11.37 11.00 -3.24
CA PHE A 454 11.14 9.80 -4.03
C PHE A 454 10.00 9.98 -5.06
N LEU A 455 8.90 10.62 -4.68
CA LEU A 455 7.82 10.93 -5.61
C LEU A 455 8.28 11.92 -6.70
N ALA A 456 9.07 12.92 -6.33
CA ALA A 456 9.67 13.84 -7.30
C ALA A 456 10.58 13.10 -8.29
N PHE A 457 11.37 12.14 -7.81
CA PHE A 457 12.19 11.27 -8.67
C PHE A 457 11.32 10.42 -9.60
N LEU A 458 10.25 9.78 -9.11
CA LEU A 458 9.34 9.03 -9.99
C LEU A 458 8.71 9.91 -11.07
N MET A 459 8.34 11.15 -10.71
CA MET A 459 7.79 12.11 -11.69
C MET A 459 8.83 12.51 -12.74
N SER A 460 10.10 12.68 -12.37
CA SER A 460 11.16 13.03 -13.32
C SER A 460 11.47 11.93 -14.35
N LEU A 461 11.12 10.69 -14.04
CA LEU A 461 11.25 9.54 -14.96
C LEU A 461 10.08 9.40 -15.93
N THR A 462 8.99 10.16 -15.76
CA THR A 462 7.79 10.03 -16.59
C THR A 462 7.82 11.00 -17.75
N GLN A 463 7.48 10.51 -18.96
CA GLN A 463 7.34 11.35 -20.14
C GLN A 463 6.01 12.09 -20.11
N GLN A 464 6.00 13.38 -20.48
CA GLN A 464 4.80 14.24 -20.46
C GLN A 464 3.59 13.64 -21.21
N ARG A 465 3.83 12.85 -22.25
CA ARG A 465 2.78 12.21 -23.06
C ARG A 465 2.09 11.02 -22.38
N PHE A 466 2.78 10.32 -21.46
CA PHE A 466 2.29 9.08 -20.81
C PHE A 466 2.42 9.13 -19.29
N THR A 467 2.48 10.33 -18.72
CA THR A 467 2.79 10.56 -17.29
C THR A 467 1.94 9.72 -16.35
N ALA A 468 0.62 9.66 -16.55
CA ALA A 468 -0.28 8.94 -15.64
C ALA A 468 -0.01 7.43 -15.64
N THR A 469 0.12 6.80 -16.82
CA THR A 469 0.34 5.35 -16.95
C THR A 469 1.71 4.95 -16.44
N GLN A 470 2.76 5.69 -16.81
CA GLN A 470 4.13 5.42 -16.37
C GLN A 470 4.28 5.64 -14.87
N PHE A 471 3.74 6.72 -14.33
CA PHE A 471 3.77 6.98 -12.89
C PHE A 471 3.03 5.90 -12.09
N ALA A 472 1.84 5.47 -12.54
CA ALA A 472 1.10 4.40 -11.90
C ALA A 472 1.89 3.08 -11.88
N MET A 473 2.60 2.76 -12.99
CA MET A 473 3.44 1.58 -13.08
C MET A 473 4.65 1.67 -12.15
N LEU A 474 5.38 2.79 -12.14
CA LEU A 474 6.53 3.01 -11.26
C LEU A 474 6.13 2.96 -9.78
N SER A 475 4.99 3.55 -9.42
CA SER A 475 4.47 3.50 -8.05
C SER A 475 4.03 2.09 -7.64
N ALA A 476 3.50 1.29 -8.58
CA ALA A 476 3.21 -0.12 -8.35
C ALA A 476 4.49 -0.92 -8.06
N PHE A 477 5.55 -0.72 -8.83
CA PHE A 477 6.85 -1.34 -8.56
C PHE A 477 7.47 -0.88 -7.23
N ALA A 478 7.30 0.39 -6.83
CA ALA A 478 7.72 0.88 -5.52
C ALA A 478 7.02 0.16 -4.36
N SER A 479 5.80 -0.35 -4.57
CA SER A 479 5.07 -1.11 -3.55
C SER A 479 5.47 -2.59 -3.48
N VAL A 480 6.16 -3.13 -4.50
CA VAL A 480 6.62 -4.53 -4.53
C VAL A 480 7.47 -4.83 -3.30
N GLY A 481 8.52 -4.05 -3.04
CA GLY A 481 9.40 -4.25 -1.89
C GLY A 481 8.64 -4.29 -0.56
N ARG A 482 7.62 -3.46 -0.40
CA ARG A 482 6.84 -3.37 0.83
C ARG A 482 6.03 -4.63 1.14
N VAL A 483 5.46 -5.28 0.12
CA VAL A 483 4.60 -6.46 0.30
C VAL A 483 5.43 -7.74 0.46
N TRP A 484 6.47 -7.89 -0.35
CA TRP A 484 7.28 -9.12 -0.39
C TRP A 484 8.27 -9.27 0.77
N VAL A 485 8.59 -8.16 1.44
CA VAL A 485 9.51 -8.16 2.59
C VAL A 485 8.93 -8.85 3.83
N GLY A 486 7.61 -8.81 4.02
CA GLY A 486 6.97 -9.26 5.24
C GLY A 486 7.29 -10.68 5.69
N PRO A 487 7.22 -11.71 4.83
CA PRO A 487 7.57 -13.08 5.21
C PRO A 487 9.02 -13.20 5.70
N LEU A 488 9.98 -12.60 4.97
CA LEU A 488 11.38 -12.60 5.38
C LEU A 488 11.58 -11.83 6.69
N ALA A 489 10.92 -10.66 6.84
CA ALA A 489 10.99 -9.88 8.06
C ALA A 489 10.45 -10.65 9.27
N GLY A 490 9.31 -11.37 9.11
CA GLY A 490 8.72 -12.18 10.17
C GLY A 490 9.64 -13.28 10.65
N VAL A 491 10.17 -14.06 9.72
CA VAL A 491 11.09 -15.17 10.04
C VAL A 491 12.39 -14.66 10.66
N LEU A 492 12.97 -13.57 10.15
CA LEU A 492 14.18 -12.98 10.71
C LEU A 492 13.94 -12.39 12.10
N ALA A 493 12.87 -11.64 12.33
CA ALA A 493 12.59 -11.05 13.62
C ALA A 493 12.50 -12.11 14.74
N GLU A 494 11.84 -13.24 14.45
CA GLU A 494 11.79 -14.37 15.39
C GLU A 494 13.12 -15.12 15.53
N SER A 495 13.93 -15.21 14.44
CA SER A 495 15.18 -15.98 14.46
C SER A 495 16.31 -15.27 15.18
N ILE A 496 16.48 -13.96 14.97
CA ILE A 496 17.65 -13.20 15.45
C ILE A 496 17.30 -12.18 16.55
N GLY A 497 16.01 -12.01 16.85
CA GLY A 497 15.50 -11.04 17.80
C GLY A 497 15.45 -9.59 17.26
N TRP A 498 14.65 -8.76 17.93
CA TRP A 498 14.33 -7.40 17.46
C TRP A 498 15.54 -6.46 17.31
N PRO A 499 16.49 -6.39 18.27
CA PRO A 499 17.62 -5.48 18.11
C PRO A 499 18.45 -5.78 16.85
N ARG A 500 18.76 -7.05 16.59
CA ARG A 500 19.51 -7.46 15.40
C ARG A 500 18.69 -7.26 14.12
N PHE A 501 17.39 -7.49 14.17
CA PHE A 501 16.48 -7.27 13.06
C PHE A 501 16.51 -5.81 12.57
N PHE A 502 16.47 -4.82 13.47
CA PHE A 502 16.55 -3.42 13.08
C PHE A 502 17.93 -2.99 12.57
N ILE A 503 19.01 -3.62 13.03
CA ILE A 503 20.33 -3.43 12.41
C ILE A 503 20.33 -3.96 10.96
N VAL A 504 19.77 -5.16 10.73
CA VAL A 504 19.65 -5.72 9.38
C VAL A 504 18.82 -4.78 8.48
N SER A 505 17.71 -4.22 8.97
CA SER A 505 16.89 -3.26 8.19
C SER A 505 17.68 -2.00 7.80
N THR A 506 18.54 -1.51 8.70
CA THR A 506 19.44 -0.38 8.43
C THR A 506 20.46 -0.72 7.34
N VAL A 507 21.07 -1.90 7.42
CA VAL A 507 22.06 -2.37 6.43
C VAL A 507 21.42 -2.57 5.06
N LEU A 508 20.18 -3.07 5.00
CA LEU A 508 19.43 -3.25 3.75
C LEU A 508 19.06 -1.94 3.04
N ALA A 509 19.13 -0.80 3.73
CA ALA A 509 18.93 0.51 3.10
C ALA A 509 20.20 1.01 2.36
N LEU A 510 21.41 0.54 2.74
CA LEU A 510 22.67 1.03 2.20
C LEU A 510 22.89 0.77 0.70
N PRO A 511 22.52 -0.40 0.13
CA PRO A 511 22.67 -0.65 -1.30
C PRO A 511 21.98 0.38 -2.19
N ALA A 512 20.80 0.87 -1.77
CA ALA A 512 20.09 1.93 -2.50
C ALA A 512 20.89 3.24 -2.54
N LEU A 513 21.52 3.61 -1.43
CA LEU A 513 22.36 4.81 -1.33
C LEU A 513 23.63 4.66 -2.18
N GLY A 514 24.24 3.46 -2.20
CA GLY A 514 25.34 3.14 -3.09
C GLY A 514 24.97 3.25 -4.57
N LEU A 515 23.80 2.70 -4.93
CA LEU A 515 23.28 2.82 -6.31
C LEU A 515 22.95 4.26 -6.68
N LEU A 516 22.36 5.04 -5.76
CA LEU A 516 22.09 6.47 -5.95
C LEU A 516 23.38 7.27 -6.16
N TRP A 517 24.44 6.90 -5.43
CA TRP A 517 25.77 7.51 -5.63
C TRP A 517 26.30 7.21 -7.04
N ALA A 518 26.23 5.96 -7.49
CA ALA A 518 26.65 5.55 -8.83
C ALA A 518 25.85 6.27 -9.94
N MET A 519 24.56 6.55 -9.70
CA MET A 519 23.66 7.23 -10.64
C MET A 519 23.70 8.76 -10.52
N ARG A 520 24.66 9.35 -9.79
CA ARG A 520 24.70 10.79 -9.47
C ARG A 520 24.53 11.68 -10.70
N SER A 521 25.33 11.45 -11.74
CA SER A 521 25.30 12.27 -12.95
C SER A 521 23.97 12.19 -13.69
N THR A 522 23.38 11.02 -13.73
CA THR A 522 22.08 10.78 -14.39
C THR A 522 20.95 11.47 -13.65
N VAL A 523 20.90 11.34 -12.30
CA VAL A 523 19.84 12.00 -11.50
C VAL A 523 19.99 13.53 -11.52
N GLN A 524 21.22 14.06 -11.55
CA GLN A 524 21.44 15.50 -11.68
C GLN A 524 21.02 16.03 -13.06
N ARG A 525 21.19 15.25 -14.13
CA ARG A 525 20.66 15.61 -15.47
C ARG A 525 19.14 15.65 -15.50
N LEU A 526 18.47 14.68 -14.86
CA LEU A 526 17.01 14.67 -14.75
C LEU A 526 16.46 15.90 -14.01
N ASP A 527 17.20 16.42 -13.03
CA ASP A 527 16.82 17.62 -12.27
C ASP A 527 16.95 18.90 -13.13
N ALA A 528 17.98 18.96 -13.99
CA ALA A 528 18.25 20.12 -14.85
C ALA A 528 17.29 20.22 -16.06
N THR A 529 16.82 19.07 -16.58
CA THR A 529 15.98 19.01 -17.79
C THR A 529 14.87 17.96 -17.61
N PRO A 530 13.78 18.28 -16.90
CA PRO A 530 12.68 17.34 -16.69
C PRO A 530 12.08 16.88 -18.03
N GLY A 531 12.05 15.56 -18.28
CA GLY A 531 11.45 14.96 -19.46
C GLY A 531 12.34 14.90 -20.70
N ALA A 532 13.65 15.16 -20.60
CA ALA A 532 14.58 14.91 -21.70
C ALA A 532 14.76 13.39 -21.94
N PRO A 533 14.97 12.94 -23.20
CA PRO A 533 15.32 11.57 -23.47
C PRO A 533 16.62 11.19 -22.74
N LEU A 534 16.69 9.97 -22.23
CA LEU A 534 17.86 9.41 -21.55
C LEU A 534 18.88 8.89 -22.60
N ASP A 535 19.25 9.74 -23.57
CA ASP A 535 20.28 9.39 -24.56
C ASP A 535 21.66 9.53 -23.90
N ASP A 536 22.41 8.41 -23.90
CA ASP A 536 23.81 8.15 -23.47
C ASP A 536 24.12 8.16 -21.98
#